data_c1a7cc65616d9aace1e157e1e5ce53c2
#
_entry.id   c1a7cc65616d9aace1e157e1e5ce53c2
#
_cell.length_a   1.000
_cell.length_b   1.000
_cell.length_c   1.000
_cell.angle_alpha   90.00
_cell.angle_beta   90.00
_cell.angle_gamma   90.00
#
_symmetry.space_group_name_H-M   'P 1'
#
loop_
_entity.id
_entity.type
_entity.pdbx_description
1 polymer ?
#
loop_
_entity_poly.entity_id
_entity_poly.type
_entity_poly.pdbx_seq_one_letter_code
_entity_poly.pdbx_strand_id
1 'polypeptide(L)'
;MRVVAGTLRGRPIVAPEGEGTRPTTDRAREATFNSLVSLGAVEDAKVIDLFAGSGAMGIEALSRGAASCAFLERDRKALDSIRHNIKTLQLADNTTVLSGDVMTNVVALRNVDLVLADPPYDFDRWADLLTVLNLVIAPGGVVVTESGREIQPPEGWEAIRSKRYGRAWVAFLQRSDD
;
A
#
# COMPACT_ATOMS: atom_id res chain seq x y z
N MET A 1 -16.12 4.03 -1.65
CA MET A 1 -15.40 3.21 -2.67
C MET A 1 -15.70 1.73 -2.52
N ARG A 2 -15.18 0.87 -3.39
CA ARG A 2 -15.44 -0.58 -3.34
C ARG A 2 -14.16 -1.36 -3.61
N VAL A 3 -14.10 -2.59 -3.12
CA VAL A 3 -13.07 -3.57 -3.51
C VAL A 3 -13.25 -3.89 -5.00
N VAL A 4 -12.17 -3.83 -5.77
CA VAL A 4 -12.22 -3.93 -7.24
C VAL A 4 -12.23 -5.38 -7.70
N ALA A 5 -11.40 -6.23 -7.11
CA ALA A 5 -11.28 -7.63 -7.52
C ALA A 5 -11.04 -8.57 -6.33
N GLY A 6 -10.92 -9.88 -6.61
CA GLY A 6 -10.65 -10.92 -5.62
C GLY A 6 -11.90 -11.38 -4.88
N THR A 7 -11.69 -12.04 -3.74
CA THR A 7 -12.74 -12.69 -2.93
C THR A 7 -13.77 -11.72 -2.34
N LEU A 8 -13.37 -10.45 -2.13
CA LEU A 8 -14.22 -9.40 -1.59
C LEU A 8 -14.76 -8.44 -2.65
N ARG A 9 -14.62 -8.75 -3.95
CA ARG A 9 -15.05 -7.88 -5.04
C ARG A 9 -16.45 -7.30 -4.83
N GLY A 10 -16.57 -5.98 -5.03
CA GLY A 10 -17.83 -5.23 -4.92
C GLY A 10 -18.23 -4.85 -3.49
N ARG A 11 -17.57 -5.38 -2.47
CA ARG A 11 -17.84 -5.01 -1.07
C ARG A 11 -17.49 -3.53 -0.84
N PRO A 12 -18.32 -2.79 -0.11
CA PRO A 12 -18.08 -1.37 0.16
C PRO A 12 -16.90 -1.18 1.13
N ILE A 13 -16.14 -0.11 0.89
CA ILE A 13 -15.08 0.42 1.78
C ILE A 13 -15.50 1.84 2.16
N VAL A 14 -15.56 2.12 3.45
CA VAL A 14 -15.84 3.44 4.01
C VAL A 14 -14.55 4.25 4.01
N ALA A 15 -14.60 5.46 3.44
CA ALA A 15 -13.50 6.42 3.49
C ALA A 15 -13.62 7.32 4.74
N PRO A 16 -12.51 7.91 5.22
CA PRO A 16 -12.57 8.94 6.25
C PRO A 16 -13.46 10.11 5.85
N GLU A 17 -14.13 10.74 6.82
CA GLU A 17 -14.94 11.93 6.57
C GLU A 17 -14.09 13.07 6.01
N GLY A 18 -14.51 13.65 4.89
CA GLY A 18 -13.83 14.76 4.20
C GLY A 18 -12.96 14.33 3.01
N GLU A 19 -12.67 13.06 2.85
CA GLU A 19 -12.02 12.52 1.65
C GLU A 19 -13.08 12.09 0.64
N GLY A 20 -13.29 12.91 -0.39
CA GLY A 20 -14.16 12.55 -1.52
C GLY A 20 -13.56 11.38 -2.31
N THR A 21 -14.36 10.33 -2.54
CA THR A 21 -13.98 9.23 -3.43
C THR A 21 -13.78 9.76 -4.86
N ARG A 22 -12.55 9.69 -5.37
CA ARG A 22 -12.25 10.06 -6.76
C ARG A 22 -12.37 8.82 -7.65
N PRO A 23 -13.17 8.83 -8.73
CA PRO A 23 -13.25 7.70 -9.68
C PRO A 23 -11.89 7.31 -10.28
N THR A 24 -10.95 8.26 -10.32
CA THR A 24 -9.59 8.04 -10.80
C THR A 24 -8.80 7.09 -9.90
N THR A 25 -9.08 7.08 -8.58
CA THR A 25 -8.38 6.21 -7.62
C THR A 25 -8.74 4.74 -7.80
N ASP A 26 -9.98 4.40 -8.12
CA ASP A 26 -10.40 3.01 -8.34
C ASP A 26 -9.72 2.41 -9.58
N ARG A 27 -9.62 3.18 -10.68
CA ARG A 27 -8.90 2.76 -11.91
C ARG A 27 -7.40 2.65 -11.70
N ALA A 28 -6.80 3.59 -10.97
CA ALA A 28 -5.37 3.52 -10.66
C ALA A 28 -5.08 2.31 -9.78
N ARG A 29 -5.89 2.07 -8.74
CA ARG A 29 -5.78 0.90 -7.87
C ARG A 29 -5.92 -0.40 -8.67
N GLU A 30 -6.92 -0.51 -9.55
CA GLU A 30 -7.10 -1.67 -10.42
C GLU A 30 -5.86 -1.94 -11.28
N ALA A 31 -5.34 -0.91 -11.95
CA ALA A 31 -4.17 -1.03 -12.82
C ALA A 31 -2.90 -1.39 -12.04
N THR A 32 -2.72 -0.82 -10.85
CA THR A 32 -1.62 -1.14 -9.94
C THR A 32 -1.66 -2.60 -9.54
N PHE A 33 -2.80 -3.08 -9.06
CA PHE A 33 -2.93 -4.48 -8.64
C PHE A 33 -2.88 -5.48 -9.80
N ASN A 34 -3.36 -5.13 -10.98
CA ASN A 34 -3.19 -5.98 -12.17
C ASN A 34 -1.70 -6.14 -12.51
N SER A 35 -0.90 -5.08 -12.33
CA SER A 35 0.56 -5.16 -12.49
C SER A 35 1.20 -6.02 -11.41
N LEU A 36 0.81 -5.87 -10.14
CA LEU A 36 1.32 -6.68 -9.03
C LEU A 36 1.00 -8.16 -9.19
N VAL A 37 -0.22 -8.50 -9.61
CA VAL A 37 -0.61 -9.89 -9.91
C VAL A 37 0.23 -10.46 -11.04
N SER A 38 0.50 -9.68 -12.10
CA SER A 38 1.37 -10.10 -13.20
C SER A 38 2.82 -10.33 -12.77
N LEU A 39 3.28 -9.65 -11.71
CA LEU A 39 4.60 -9.84 -11.09
C LEU A 39 4.63 -10.99 -10.08
N GLY A 40 3.49 -11.62 -9.76
CA GLY A 40 3.39 -12.62 -8.71
C GLY A 40 3.60 -12.07 -7.29
N ALA A 41 3.41 -10.76 -7.09
CA ALA A 41 3.77 -10.06 -5.86
C ALA A 41 2.62 -9.94 -4.84
N VAL A 42 1.49 -10.62 -5.04
CA VAL A 42 0.29 -10.48 -4.18
C VAL A 42 -0.08 -11.76 -3.47
N GLU A 43 -0.12 -12.88 -4.18
CA GLU A 43 -0.56 -14.16 -3.62
C GLU A 43 0.36 -14.60 -2.48
N ASP A 44 -0.22 -14.97 -1.34
CA ASP A 44 0.48 -15.35 -0.09
C ASP A 44 1.42 -14.27 0.48
N ALA A 45 1.40 -13.04 -0.06
CA ALA A 45 2.28 -11.98 0.35
C ALA A 45 1.95 -11.45 1.77
N LYS A 46 3.00 -11.15 2.53
CA LYS A 46 2.94 -10.33 3.72
C LYS A 46 3.04 -8.86 3.31
N VAL A 47 1.94 -8.12 3.47
CA VAL A 47 1.78 -6.75 2.96
C VAL A 47 1.88 -5.71 4.07
N ILE A 48 2.44 -4.55 3.73
CA ILE A 48 2.29 -3.32 4.53
C ILE A 48 1.59 -2.25 3.67
N ASP A 49 0.56 -1.63 4.22
CA ASP A 49 -0.11 -0.46 3.66
C ASP A 49 0.32 0.77 4.47
N LEU A 50 1.24 1.56 3.92
CA LEU A 50 1.80 2.77 4.53
C LEU A 50 0.94 3.98 4.16
N PHE A 51 0.65 4.84 5.13
CA PHE A 51 -0.28 5.97 4.95
C PHE A 51 -1.67 5.48 4.53
N ALA A 52 -2.16 4.45 5.23
CA ALA A 52 -3.21 3.56 4.75
C ALA A 52 -4.58 4.24 4.52
N GLY A 53 -4.83 5.44 5.08
CA GLY A 53 -6.08 6.18 4.87
C GLY A 53 -7.32 5.36 5.21
N SER A 54 -8.09 4.97 4.20
CA SER A 54 -9.23 4.05 4.36
C SER A 54 -8.86 2.58 4.48
N GLY A 55 -7.61 2.22 4.23
CA GLY A 55 -7.12 0.84 4.10
C GLY A 55 -7.44 0.20 2.75
N ALA A 56 -7.84 0.98 1.74
CA ALA A 56 -8.32 0.44 0.48
C ALA A 56 -7.27 -0.38 -0.28
N MET A 57 -5.99 0.02 -0.23
CA MET A 57 -4.90 -0.70 -0.89
C MET A 57 -4.62 -2.04 -0.20
N GLY A 58 -4.45 -2.05 1.11
CA GLY A 58 -4.23 -3.28 1.87
C GLY A 58 -5.43 -4.24 1.81
N ILE A 59 -6.67 -3.73 1.85
CA ILE A 59 -7.88 -4.54 1.69
C ILE A 59 -7.95 -5.15 0.27
N GLU A 60 -7.57 -4.41 -0.77
CA GLU A 60 -7.49 -4.94 -2.13
C GLU A 60 -6.44 -6.06 -2.22
N ALA A 61 -5.27 -5.91 -1.57
CA ALA A 61 -4.24 -6.95 -1.51
C ALA A 61 -4.79 -8.24 -0.86
N LEU A 62 -5.43 -8.12 0.31
CA LEU A 62 -6.06 -9.26 1.00
C LEU A 62 -7.14 -9.92 0.14
N SER A 63 -7.97 -9.12 -0.54
CA SER A 63 -9.00 -9.63 -1.45
C SER A 63 -8.44 -10.43 -2.61
N ARG A 64 -7.20 -10.14 -3.02
CA ARG A 64 -6.49 -10.80 -4.13
C ARG A 64 -5.55 -11.91 -3.68
N GLY A 65 -5.60 -12.33 -2.42
CA GLY A 65 -4.87 -13.49 -1.93
C GLY A 65 -3.64 -13.20 -1.09
N ALA A 66 -3.38 -11.96 -0.68
CA ALA A 66 -2.32 -11.69 0.29
C ALA A 66 -2.59 -12.43 1.62
N ALA A 67 -1.54 -12.97 2.24
CA ALA A 67 -1.65 -13.73 3.48
C ALA A 67 -2.00 -12.84 4.67
N SER A 68 -1.42 -11.63 4.72
CA SER A 68 -1.66 -10.68 5.81
C SER A 68 -1.38 -9.25 5.38
N CYS A 69 -1.96 -8.27 6.09
CA CYS A 69 -1.68 -6.86 5.87
C CYS A 69 -1.54 -6.09 7.20
N ALA A 70 -0.46 -5.34 7.34
CA ALA A 70 -0.29 -4.35 8.39
C ALA A 70 -0.61 -2.96 7.84
N PHE A 71 -1.57 -2.28 8.46
CA PHE A 71 -1.96 -0.91 8.13
C PHE A 71 -1.26 0.07 9.06
N LEU A 72 -0.49 1.00 8.51
CA LEU A 72 0.18 2.06 9.25
C LEU A 72 -0.49 3.40 8.94
N GLU A 73 -1.06 4.03 9.96
CA GLU A 73 -1.79 5.28 9.83
C GLU A 73 -1.67 6.12 11.11
N ARG A 74 -1.62 7.43 10.99
CA ARG A 74 -1.57 8.35 12.13
C ARG A 74 -2.86 9.12 12.38
N ASP A 75 -3.64 9.34 11.32
CA ASP A 75 -4.89 10.10 11.44
C ASP A 75 -5.97 9.25 12.13
N ARG A 76 -6.60 9.83 13.15
CA ARG A 76 -7.60 9.13 13.98
C ARG A 76 -8.84 8.73 13.17
N LYS A 77 -9.33 9.59 12.29
CA LYS A 77 -10.53 9.29 11.48
C LYS A 77 -10.26 8.20 10.46
N ALA A 78 -9.06 8.22 9.88
CA ALA A 78 -8.61 7.16 8.97
C ALA A 78 -8.47 5.82 9.71
N LEU A 79 -7.88 5.80 10.91
CA LEU A 79 -7.80 4.61 11.76
C LEU A 79 -9.18 4.03 12.11
N ASP A 80 -10.15 4.89 12.42
CA ASP A 80 -11.52 4.44 12.71
C ASP A 80 -12.17 3.84 11.44
N SER A 81 -11.92 4.42 10.26
CA SER A 81 -12.38 3.87 8.98
C SER A 81 -11.73 2.52 8.68
N ILE A 82 -10.41 2.37 8.87
CA ILE A 82 -9.70 1.09 8.69
C ILE A 82 -10.31 0.01 9.59
N ARG A 83 -10.45 0.29 10.89
CA ARG A 83 -11.03 -0.66 11.86
C ARG A 83 -12.46 -1.05 11.51
N HIS A 84 -13.29 -0.08 11.10
CA HIS A 84 -14.64 -0.33 10.62
C HIS A 84 -14.64 -1.26 9.41
N ASN A 85 -13.80 -0.98 8.41
CA ASN A 85 -13.69 -1.78 7.20
C ASN A 85 -13.21 -3.21 7.49
N ILE A 86 -12.17 -3.37 8.31
CA ILE A 86 -11.66 -4.68 8.75
C ILE A 86 -12.78 -5.51 9.41
N LYS A 87 -13.53 -4.91 10.33
CA LYS A 87 -14.64 -5.56 11.02
C LYS A 87 -15.74 -5.97 10.05
N THR A 88 -16.19 -5.05 9.20
CA THR A 88 -17.30 -5.25 8.25
C THR A 88 -16.94 -6.31 7.17
N LEU A 89 -15.68 -6.37 6.77
CA LEU A 89 -15.19 -7.32 5.79
C LEU A 89 -14.69 -8.64 6.40
N GLN A 90 -14.70 -8.76 7.73
CA GLN A 90 -14.27 -9.95 8.48
C GLN A 90 -12.81 -10.32 8.23
N LEU A 91 -11.91 -9.32 8.26
CA LEU A 91 -10.48 -9.46 7.97
C LEU A 91 -9.59 -9.44 9.23
N ALA A 92 -10.17 -9.54 10.42
CA ALA A 92 -9.44 -9.36 11.69
C ALA A 92 -8.25 -10.33 11.84
N ASP A 93 -8.42 -11.58 11.42
CA ASP A 93 -7.41 -12.64 11.59
C ASP A 93 -6.15 -12.43 10.75
N ASN A 94 -6.26 -11.67 9.65
CA ASN A 94 -5.19 -11.43 8.69
C ASN A 94 -4.65 -9.99 8.72
N THR A 95 -5.04 -9.20 9.73
CA THR A 95 -4.70 -7.77 9.76
C THR A 95 -4.12 -7.31 11.08
N THR A 96 -3.23 -6.32 10.99
CA THR A 96 -2.73 -5.56 12.14
C THR A 96 -2.86 -4.07 11.84
N VAL A 97 -3.31 -3.27 12.80
CA VAL A 97 -3.41 -1.82 12.67
C VAL A 97 -2.42 -1.17 13.63
N LEU A 98 -1.45 -0.45 13.08
CA LEU A 98 -0.42 0.27 13.80
C LEU A 98 -0.70 1.77 13.72
N SER A 99 -1.03 2.36 14.86
CA SER A 99 -1.30 3.80 14.98
C SER A 99 -0.02 4.57 15.22
N GLY A 100 0.21 5.62 14.44
CA GLY A 100 1.33 6.54 14.63
C GLY A 100 2.10 6.85 13.35
N ASP A 101 3.26 7.44 13.51
CA ASP A 101 4.11 7.83 12.40
C ASP A 101 4.68 6.61 11.66
N VAL A 102 4.61 6.65 10.31
CA VAL A 102 5.06 5.55 9.45
C VAL A 102 6.55 5.26 9.66
N MET A 103 7.40 6.30 9.69
CA MET A 103 8.86 6.14 9.80
C MET A 103 9.27 5.50 11.12
N THR A 104 8.50 5.73 12.18
CA THR A 104 8.76 5.15 13.51
C THR A 104 8.28 3.71 13.62
N ASN A 105 7.10 3.40 13.05
CA ASN A 105 6.48 2.09 13.23
C ASN A 105 6.97 1.04 12.23
N VAL A 106 7.31 1.44 11.01
CA VAL A 106 7.71 0.51 9.95
C VAL A 106 8.97 -0.29 10.31
N VAL A 107 9.88 0.28 11.10
CA VAL A 107 11.11 -0.37 11.55
C VAL A 107 10.90 -1.60 12.43
N ALA A 108 9.71 -1.81 12.97
CA ALA A 108 9.37 -2.99 13.76
C ALA A 108 8.99 -4.20 12.91
N LEU A 109 8.73 -4.00 11.62
CA LEU A 109 8.28 -5.04 10.69
C LEU A 109 9.47 -5.67 9.97
N ARG A 110 9.33 -6.95 9.58
CA ARG A 110 10.39 -7.72 8.92
C ARG A 110 9.82 -8.71 7.91
N ASN A 111 10.63 -9.03 6.91
CA ASN A 111 10.31 -10.03 5.89
C ASN A 111 8.97 -9.74 5.21
N VAL A 112 8.83 -8.51 4.72
CA VAL A 112 7.63 -8.02 4.04
C VAL A 112 7.81 -8.21 2.54
N ASP A 113 6.83 -8.83 1.89
CA ASP A 113 6.90 -9.14 0.47
C ASP A 113 6.40 -7.98 -0.40
N LEU A 114 5.43 -7.21 0.12
CA LEU A 114 4.83 -6.09 -0.62
C LEU A 114 4.60 -4.89 0.30
N VAL A 115 5.14 -3.75 -0.11
CA VAL A 115 4.89 -2.46 0.52
C VAL A 115 4.07 -1.59 -0.42
N LEU A 116 2.96 -1.06 0.07
CA LEU A 116 2.10 -0.08 -0.61
C LEU A 116 2.29 1.27 0.08
N ALA A 117 2.68 2.31 -0.66
CA ALA A 117 2.98 3.63 -0.10
C ALA A 117 2.30 4.73 -0.93
N ASP A 118 1.23 5.30 -0.40
CA ASP A 118 0.48 6.44 -0.97
C ASP A 118 0.41 7.60 0.04
N PRO A 119 1.55 8.27 0.29
CA PRO A 119 1.61 9.38 1.23
C PRO A 119 0.89 10.63 0.69
N PRO A 120 0.63 11.64 1.53
CA PRO A 120 0.21 12.97 1.09
C PRO A 120 1.14 13.54 0.01
N TYR A 121 0.60 14.34 -0.91
CA TYR A 121 1.34 14.87 -2.07
C TYR A 121 2.57 15.72 -1.73
N ASP A 122 2.64 16.29 -0.54
CA ASP A 122 3.76 17.07 -0.01
C ASP A 122 4.86 16.21 0.65
N PHE A 123 4.69 14.88 0.63
CA PHE A 123 5.71 13.98 1.16
C PHE A 123 6.99 14.03 0.32
N ASP A 124 8.10 14.40 0.94
CA ASP A 124 9.41 14.60 0.30
C ASP A 124 10.51 13.64 0.82
N ARG A 125 10.20 12.80 1.83
CA ARG A 125 11.16 11.90 2.50
C ARG A 125 11.26 10.51 1.88
N TRP A 126 11.16 10.42 0.56
CA TRP A 126 11.21 9.13 -0.15
C TRP A 126 12.53 8.39 0.04
N ALA A 127 13.67 9.11 0.00
CA ALA A 127 14.98 8.49 0.20
C ALA A 127 15.12 7.90 1.61
N ASP A 128 14.66 8.61 2.65
CA ASP A 128 14.66 8.12 4.02
C ASP A 128 13.76 6.88 4.16
N LEU A 129 12.56 6.93 3.59
CA LEU A 129 11.61 5.82 3.65
C LEU A 129 12.19 4.57 2.98
N LEU A 130 12.74 4.69 1.76
CA LEU A 130 13.35 3.58 1.05
C LEU A 130 14.59 3.03 1.78
N THR A 131 15.38 3.89 2.41
CA THR A 131 16.50 3.45 3.28
C THR A 131 16.00 2.58 4.44
N VAL A 132 14.93 2.99 5.11
CA VAL A 132 14.35 2.18 6.19
C VAL A 132 13.74 0.88 5.66
N LEU A 133 13.09 0.91 4.50
CA LEU A 133 12.48 -0.26 3.89
C LEU A 133 13.50 -1.33 3.49
N ASN A 134 14.78 -0.99 3.27
CA ASN A 134 15.86 -1.98 3.10
C ASN A 134 15.98 -2.98 4.26
N LEU A 135 15.60 -2.56 5.47
CA LEU A 135 15.65 -3.41 6.68
C LEU A 135 14.37 -4.23 6.87
N VAL A 136 13.33 -3.91 6.12
CA VAL A 136 11.96 -4.42 6.33
C VAL A 136 11.56 -5.40 5.23
N ILE A 137 11.92 -5.09 3.98
CA ILE A 137 11.51 -5.86 2.81
C ILE A 137 12.28 -7.19 2.72
N ALA A 138 11.57 -8.23 2.31
CA ALA A 138 12.16 -9.52 2.01
C ALA A 138 12.94 -9.46 0.68
N PRO A 139 13.90 -10.37 0.45
CA PRO A 139 14.51 -10.55 -0.87
C PRO A 139 13.43 -10.74 -1.95
N GLY A 140 13.57 -10.06 -3.08
CA GLY A 140 12.59 -10.08 -4.18
C GLY A 140 11.28 -9.33 -3.90
N GLY A 141 11.14 -8.72 -2.72
CA GLY A 141 9.94 -7.96 -2.35
C GLY A 141 9.78 -6.68 -3.18
N VAL A 142 8.53 -6.23 -3.32
CA VAL A 142 8.16 -5.08 -4.15
C VAL A 142 7.66 -3.92 -3.29
N VAL A 143 8.13 -2.71 -3.58
CA VAL A 143 7.58 -1.46 -3.04
C VAL A 143 6.82 -0.74 -4.13
N VAL A 144 5.53 -0.49 -3.92
CA VAL A 144 4.72 0.37 -4.78
C VAL A 144 4.62 1.74 -4.17
N THR A 145 5.00 2.75 -4.92
CA THR A 145 4.86 4.15 -4.51
C THR A 145 3.86 4.87 -5.38
N GLU A 146 2.95 5.65 -4.78
CA GLU A 146 2.13 6.64 -5.48
C GLU A 146 2.56 8.05 -5.07
N SER A 147 2.76 8.95 -6.02
CA SER A 147 3.25 10.29 -5.78
C SER A 147 2.79 11.29 -6.85
N GLY A 148 2.85 12.59 -6.56
CA GLY A 148 2.53 13.65 -7.52
C GLY A 148 3.60 13.88 -8.61
N ARG A 149 4.76 13.26 -8.47
CA ARG A 149 5.92 13.36 -9.39
C ARG A 149 6.62 12.01 -9.52
N GLU A 150 7.36 11.82 -10.59
CA GLU A 150 8.20 10.63 -10.73
C GLU A 150 9.28 10.60 -9.64
N ILE A 151 9.37 9.47 -8.95
CA ILE A 151 10.38 9.24 -7.91
C ILE A 151 11.59 8.62 -8.57
N GLN A 152 12.75 9.25 -8.36
CA GLN A 152 14.03 8.64 -8.72
C GLN A 152 14.46 7.72 -7.58
N PRO A 153 14.62 6.41 -7.81
CA PRO A 153 15.05 5.50 -6.77
C PRO A 153 16.46 5.90 -6.27
N PRO A 154 16.70 5.87 -4.95
CA PRO A 154 18.06 6.07 -4.44
C PRO A 154 18.94 4.84 -4.73
N GLU A 155 20.24 4.97 -4.46
CA GLU A 155 21.18 3.86 -4.55
C GLU A 155 20.69 2.63 -3.79
N GLY A 156 20.85 1.44 -4.39
CA GLY A 156 20.34 0.18 -3.84
C GLY A 156 18.89 -0.13 -4.21
N TRP A 157 18.22 0.74 -4.98
CA TRP A 157 16.87 0.52 -5.46
C TRP A 157 16.77 0.75 -6.96
N GLU A 158 15.96 -0.03 -7.64
CA GLU A 158 15.63 0.17 -9.06
C GLU A 158 14.12 0.18 -9.29
N ALA A 159 13.69 0.95 -10.29
CA ALA A 159 12.32 0.96 -10.74
C ALA A 159 12.11 -0.10 -11.83
N ILE A 160 11.48 -1.22 -11.49
CA ILE A 160 11.13 -2.27 -12.46
C ILE A 160 9.97 -1.85 -13.36
N ARG A 161 9.16 -0.89 -12.92
CA ARG A 161 8.08 -0.26 -13.68
C ARG A 161 7.75 1.11 -13.11
N SER A 162 7.49 2.08 -13.99
CA SER A 162 6.91 3.38 -13.61
C SER A 162 5.83 3.75 -14.62
N LYS A 163 4.70 4.27 -14.15
CA LYS A 163 3.59 4.68 -15.00
C LYS A 163 2.81 5.84 -14.39
N ARG A 164 2.41 6.77 -15.25
CA ARG A 164 1.59 7.91 -14.87
C ARG A 164 0.10 7.60 -15.08
N TYR A 165 -0.71 7.90 -14.06
CA TYR A 165 -2.17 7.82 -14.09
C TYR A 165 -2.76 9.19 -13.74
N GLY A 166 -3.11 9.97 -14.74
CA GLY A 166 -3.55 11.35 -14.54
C GLY A 166 -2.47 12.21 -13.88
N ARG A 167 -2.67 12.59 -12.62
CA ARG A 167 -1.71 13.37 -11.83
C ARG A 167 -0.78 12.48 -10.98
N ALA A 168 -1.14 11.23 -10.79
CA ALA A 168 -0.37 10.29 -9.98
C ALA A 168 0.70 9.56 -10.82
N TRP A 169 1.88 9.42 -10.23
CA TRP A 169 2.93 8.52 -10.69
C TRP A 169 2.95 7.31 -9.78
N VAL A 170 2.84 6.13 -10.39
CA VAL A 170 2.95 4.84 -9.67
C VAL A 170 4.23 4.16 -10.12
N ALA A 171 5.14 3.92 -9.19
CA ALA A 171 6.37 3.20 -9.43
C ALA A 171 6.40 1.90 -8.63
N PHE A 172 6.97 0.87 -9.24
CA PHE A 172 7.23 -0.43 -8.64
C PHE A 172 8.74 -0.55 -8.48
N LEU A 173 9.19 -0.61 -7.25
CA LEU A 173 10.61 -0.60 -6.90
C LEU A 173 11.01 -1.95 -6.30
N GLN A 174 12.22 -2.39 -6.60
CA GLN A 174 12.88 -3.52 -5.95
C GLN A 174 14.29 -3.11 -5.53
N ARG A 175 14.91 -3.90 -4.64
CA ARG A 175 16.33 -3.71 -4.37
C ARG A 175 17.17 -4.14 -5.56
N SER A 176 18.24 -3.41 -5.83
CA SER A 176 19.10 -3.68 -6.98
C SER A 176 19.91 -4.98 -6.88
N ASP A 177 20.00 -5.54 -5.69
CA ASP A 177 20.80 -6.75 -5.40
C ASP A 177 19.96 -8.03 -5.31
N ASP A 178 18.66 -7.97 -5.64
CA ASP A 178 17.70 -9.09 -5.52
C ASP A 178 17.50 -9.89 -6.83
#